data_1c004377cc296a0ef7c3dfac9c1afbfe
#
_entry.id   1c004377cc296a0ef7c3dfac9c1afbfe
#
_cell.length_a   1.000
_cell.length_b   1.000
_cell.length_c   1.000
_cell.angle_alpha   90.00
_cell.angle_beta   90.00
_cell.angle_gamma   90.00
#
_symmetry.space_group_name_H-M   'P 1'
#
loop_
_entity.id
_entity.type
_entity.pdbx_description
1 polymer ?
#
loop_
_entity_poly.entity_id
_entity_poly.type
_entity_poly.pdbx_seq_one_letter_code
_entity_poly.pdbx_strand_id
1 'polypeptide(L)'
;MSLLKTSKRGGVCAYCHKHSKKLTKEHVVPKCRGGTVTIRVCADCNNARGDSLTDPKFVEWRRAHPEKFEEAVQKSTDPKQTQIWLKGFQYESTSKKQ
;
A
#
# COMPACT_ATOMS: atom_id res chain seq x y z
N MET A 1 -20.62 -0.02 21.81
CA MET A 1 -19.48 0.70 22.33
C MET A 1 -18.23 -0.13 22.21
N SER A 2 -18.17 -1.17 23.01
CA SER A 2 -16.99 -2.02 22.95
C SER A 2 -16.79 -2.61 21.58
N LEU A 3 -17.85 -2.73 20.81
CA LEU A 3 -17.75 -3.24 19.46
C LEU A 3 -16.86 -2.40 18.56
N LEU A 4 -16.89 -1.10 18.80
CA LEU A 4 -16.09 -0.19 18.00
C LEU A 4 -14.60 -0.42 18.23
N LYS A 5 -14.25 -0.72 19.47
CA LYS A 5 -12.86 -0.99 19.79
C LYS A 5 -12.38 -2.27 19.15
N THR A 6 -13.25 -3.26 19.13
CA THR A 6 -12.90 -4.55 18.56
C THR A 6 -12.63 -4.41 17.06
N SER A 7 -13.44 -3.64 16.39
CA SER A 7 -13.31 -3.51 14.94
C SER A 7 -12.04 -2.78 14.52
N LYS A 8 -11.38 -2.08 15.45
CA LYS A 8 -10.14 -1.41 15.10
C LYS A 8 -9.01 -2.36 14.78
N ARG A 9 -9.04 -3.55 15.37
CA ARG A 9 -7.95 -4.52 15.17
C ARG A 9 -8.23 -5.48 14.05
N GLY A 10 -9.49 -5.73 13.78
CA GLY A 10 -9.86 -6.67 12.74
C GLY A 10 -10.57 -5.98 11.62
N GLY A 11 -10.83 -6.71 10.60
CA GLY A 11 -11.54 -6.21 9.45
C GLY A 11 -11.09 -6.89 8.18
N VAL A 12 -11.33 -6.24 7.05
CA VAL A 12 -11.02 -6.80 5.75
C VAL A 12 -9.67 -6.29 5.30
N CYS A 13 -8.82 -7.23 4.89
CA CYS A 13 -7.50 -6.89 4.36
C CYS A 13 -7.65 -6.11 3.06
N ALA A 14 -6.90 -5.02 2.94
CA ALA A 14 -7.00 -4.17 1.75
C ALA A 14 -6.47 -4.87 0.51
N TYR A 15 -5.59 -5.85 0.67
CA TYR A 15 -5.00 -6.54 -0.48
C TYR A 15 -5.76 -7.79 -0.88
N CYS A 16 -6.00 -8.69 0.07
CA CYS A 16 -6.62 -9.97 -0.29
C CYS A 16 -8.11 -10.01 -0.04
N HIS A 17 -8.66 -8.98 0.61
CA HIS A 17 -10.08 -8.83 0.87
C HIS A 17 -10.66 -9.89 1.79
N LYS A 18 -9.82 -10.64 2.47
CA LYS A 18 -10.28 -11.61 3.44
C LYS A 18 -10.39 -10.97 4.80
N HIS A 19 -11.35 -11.43 5.58
CA HIS A 19 -11.52 -10.96 6.93
C HIS A 19 -10.41 -11.52 7.81
N SER A 20 -9.83 -10.66 8.64
CA SER A 20 -8.80 -11.07 9.57
C SER A 20 -9.11 -10.50 10.94
N LYS A 21 -8.83 -11.30 11.97
CA LYS A 21 -9.03 -10.83 13.34
C LYS A 21 -8.05 -9.73 13.70
N LYS A 22 -6.93 -9.70 13.04
CA LYS A 22 -5.90 -8.71 13.34
C LYS A 22 -5.27 -8.24 12.05
N LEU A 23 -5.34 -6.95 11.82
CA LEU A 23 -4.72 -6.34 10.67
C LEU A 23 -3.49 -5.56 11.10
N THR A 24 -2.52 -5.46 10.21
CA THR A 24 -1.31 -4.70 10.45
C THR A 24 -1.31 -3.46 9.57
N LYS A 25 -0.47 -2.51 9.92
CA LYS A 25 -0.31 -1.30 9.12
C LYS A 25 0.71 -1.54 8.02
N GLU A 26 0.35 -1.17 6.83
CA GLU A 26 1.25 -1.30 5.69
C GLU A 26 1.40 0.08 5.05
N HIS A 27 2.63 0.53 4.90
CA HIS A 27 2.86 1.82 4.24
C HIS A 27 2.64 1.68 2.75
N VAL A 28 1.84 2.57 2.18
CA VAL A 28 1.58 2.57 0.74
C VAL A 28 2.86 2.90 0.00
N VAL A 29 3.49 4.01 0.36
CA VAL A 29 4.84 4.32 -0.06
C VAL A 29 5.76 3.80 1.03
N PRO A 30 6.80 3.03 0.71
CA PRO A 30 7.67 2.47 1.75
C PRO A 30 8.18 3.54 2.69
N LYS A 31 8.28 3.18 3.96
CA LYS A 31 8.74 4.13 4.98
C LYS A 31 10.11 4.67 4.65
N CYS A 32 10.99 3.84 4.10
CA CYS A 32 12.34 4.25 3.75
C CYS A 32 12.35 5.27 2.60
N ARG A 33 11.23 5.41 1.91
CA ARG A 33 11.07 6.43 0.87
C ARG A 33 10.21 7.59 1.35
N GLY A 34 10.04 7.71 2.65
CA GLY A 34 9.30 8.83 3.22
C GLY A 34 7.80 8.65 3.30
N GLY A 35 7.33 7.41 3.16
CA GLY A 35 5.89 7.16 3.22
C GLY A 35 5.31 7.40 4.59
N THR A 36 4.12 8.02 4.62
CA THR A 36 3.42 8.33 5.85
C THR A 36 2.00 7.77 5.88
N VAL A 37 1.45 7.45 4.73
CA VAL A 37 0.08 6.94 4.63
C VAL A 37 0.11 5.42 4.74
N THR A 38 -0.78 4.87 5.56
CA THR A 38 -0.85 3.42 5.76
C THR A 38 -2.23 2.91 5.42
N ILE A 39 -2.29 1.63 5.08
CA ILE A 39 -3.54 0.89 4.92
C ILE A 39 -3.45 -0.33 5.80
N ARG A 40 -4.57 -1.01 5.98
CA ARG A 40 -4.63 -2.15 6.89
C ARG A 40 -4.71 -3.44 6.10
N VAL A 41 -3.77 -4.31 6.35
CA VAL A 41 -3.66 -5.58 5.63
C VAL A 41 -3.33 -6.69 6.63
N CYS A 42 -3.62 -7.92 6.24
CA CYS A 42 -3.27 -9.04 7.09
C CYS A 42 -1.75 -9.25 7.06
N ALA A 43 -1.26 -9.95 8.08
CA ALA A 43 0.19 -10.13 8.21
C ALA A 43 0.78 -10.86 7.03
N ASP A 44 0.06 -11.83 6.48
CA ASP A 44 0.57 -12.57 5.33
C ASP A 44 0.80 -11.66 4.12
N CYS A 45 -0.16 -10.80 3.83
CA CYS A 45 -0.01 -9.88 2.71
C CYS A 45 1.08 -8.85 2.97
N ASN A 46 1.17 -8.37 4.20
CA ASN A 46 2.19 -7.42 4.58
C ASN A 46 3.58 -8.01 4.38
N ASN A 47 3.77 -9.23 4.88
CA ASN A 47 5.06 -9.90 4.76
C ASN A 47 5.41 -10.22 3.31
N ALA A 48 4.41 -10.61 2.53
CA ALA A 48 4.64 -10.97 1.15
C ALA A 48 5.09 -9.78 0.32
N ARG A 49 4.52 -8.61 0.60
CA ARG A 49 4.89 -7.43 -0.15
C ARG A 49 6.22 -6.85 0.28
N GLY A 50 6.46 -6.77 1.60
CA GLY A 50 7.60 -6.04 2.10
C GLY A 50 7.57 -4.61 1.57
N ASP A 51 8.65 -4.17 0.93
CA ASP A 51 8.72 -2.83 0.35
C ASP A 51 8.55 -2.85 -1.16
N SER A 52 8.08 -3.97 -1.71
CA SER A 52 8.00 -4.12 -3.17
C SER A 52 6.78 -3.40 -3.73
N LEU A 53 7.00 -2.62 -4.77
CA LEU A 53 5.91 -1.98 -5.50
C LEU A 53 5.45 -2.84 -6.66
N THR A 54 6.10 -3.98 -6.88
CA THR A 54 5.75 -4.87 -7.97
C THR A 54 4.99 -6.10 -7.51
N ASP A 55 4.72 -6.20 -6.22
CA ASP A 55 3.92 -7.30 -5.70
C ASP A 55 2.54 -7.26 -6.35
N PRO A 56 2.05 -8.40 -6.88
CA PRO A 56 0.78 -8.40 -7.61
C PRO A 56 -0.40 -7.88 -6.80
N LYS A 57 -0.43 -8.18 -5.50
CA LYS A 57 -1.55 -7.71 -4.68
C LYS A 57 -1.53 -6.20 -4.51
N PHE A 58 -0.35 -5.64 -4.35
CA PHE A 58 -0.22 -4.20 -4.25
C PHE A 58 -0.57 -3.53 -5.57
N VAL A 59 -0.10 -4.09 -6.67
CA VAL A 59 -0.39 -3.54 -7.99
C VAL A 59 -1.89 -3.51 -8.23
N GLU A 60 -2.57 -4.58 -7.86
CA GLU A 60 -4.01 -4.63 -8.01
C GLU A 60 -4.71 -3.59 -7.14
N TRP A 61 -4.27 -3.46 -5.89
CA TRP A 61 -4.84 -2.46 -5.00
C TRP A 61 -4.63 -1.04 -5.56
N ARG A 62 -3.45 -0.78 -6.06
CA ARG A 62 -3.12 0.53 -6.62
C ARG A 62 -4.00 0.86 -7.81
N ARG A 63 -4.26 -0.12 -8.67
CA ARG A 63 -5.13 0.09 -9.82
C ARG A 63 -6.57 0.37 -9.39
N ALA A 64 -7.00 -0.28 -8.34
CA ALA A 64 -8.35 -0.09 -7.83
C ALA A 64 -8.50 1.22 -7.07
N HIS A 65 -7.41 1.75 -6.53
CA HIS A 65 -7.45 2.95 -5.69
C HIS A 65 -6.39 3.97 -6.13
N PRO A 66 -6.47 4.45 -7.37
CA PRO A 66 -5.44 5.36 -7.86
C PRO A 66 -5.38 6.67 -7.08
N GLU A 67 -6.52 7.15 -6.60
CA GLU A 67 -6.55 8.40 -5.84
C GLU A 67 -5.88 8.26 -4.49
N LYS A 68 -6.07 7.12 -3.85
CA LYS A 68 -5.43 6.88 -2.56
C LYS A 68 -3.92 6.73 -2.72
N PHE A 69 -3.51 6.13 -3.81
CA PHE A 69 -2.09 6.00 -4.08
C PHE A 69 -1.48 7.37 -4.31
N GLU A 70 -2.14 8.20 -5.09
CA GLU A 70 -1.65 9.55 -5.36
C GLU A 70 -1.57 10.36 -4.07
N GLU A 71 -2.57 10.23 -3.22
CA GLU A 71 -2.58 10.92 -1.94
C GLU A 71 -1.38 10.49 -1.10
N ALA A 72 -1.07 9.20 -1.09
CA ALA A 72 0.06 8.69 -0.33
C ALA A 72 1.37 9.28 -0.83
N VAL A 73 1.50 9.44 -2.14
CA VAL A 73 2.69 10.05 -2.73
C VAL A 73 2.80 11.50 -2.30
N GLN A 74 1.69 12.24 -2.37
CA GLN A 74 1.72 13.67 -2.03
C GLN A 74 1.99 13.90 -0.56
N LYS A 75 1.59 12.96 0.28
CA LYS A 75 1.80 13.09 1.73
C LYS A 75 3.12 12.50 2.20
N SER A 76 3.92 11.97 1.30
CA SER A 76 5.24 11.48 1.68
C SER A 76 6.12 12.66 2.08
N THR A 77 7.20 12.38 2.81
CA THR A 77 8.05 13.45 3.33
C THR A 77 8.71 14.25 2.24
N ASP A 78 8.96 13.63 1.09
CA ASP A 78 9.51 14.34 -0.06
C ASP A 78 8.80 13.84 -1.32
N PRO A 79 7.63 14.43 -1.63
CA PRO A 79 6.85 13.96 -2.76
C PRO A 79 7.60 13.99 -4.09
N LYS A 80 8.46 14.97 -4.27
CA LYS A 80 9.19 15.09 -5.51
C LYS A 80 10.14 13.90 -5.71
N GLN A 81 10.89 13.56 -4.68
CA GLN A 81 11.79 12.41 -4.75
C GLN A 81 11.01 11.12 -4.87
N THR A 82 9.89 11.03 -4.17
CA THR A 82 9.05 9.86 -4.25
C THR A 82 8.56 9.65 -5.68
N GLN A 83 8.16 10.72 -6.34
CA GLN A 83 7.68 10.62 -7.72
C GLN A 83 8.79 10.19 -8.67
N ILE A 84 9.99 10.69 -8.46
CA ILE A 84 11.14 10.30 -9.28
C ILE A 84 11.40 8.80 -9.13
N TRP A 85 11.37 8.33 -7.90
CA TRP A 85 11.57 6.93 -7.62
C TRP A 85 10.48 6.07 -8.25
N LEU A 86 9.24 6.51 -8.14
CA LEU A 86 8.11 5.77 -8.71
C LEU A 86 8.16 5.72 -10.23
N LYS A 87 8.68 6.75 -10.85
CA LYS A 87 8.79 6.76 -12.30
C LYS A 87 9.63 5.61 -12.82
N GLY A 88 10.65 5.23 -12.06
CA GLY A 88 11.47 4.10 -12.44
C GLY A 88 10.65 2.83 -12.59
N PHE A 89 9.78 2.59 -11.59
CA PHE A 89 8.93 1.41 -11.64
C PHE A 89 7.90 1.46 -12.76
N GLN A 90 7.30 2.63 -12.92
CA GLN A 90 6.30 2.79 -13.97
C GLN A 90 6.91 2.63 -15.35
N TYR A 91 8.11 3.16 -15.50
CA TYR A 91 8.80 3.08 -16.74
C TYR A 91 9.08 1.63 -17.12
N GLU A 92 9.54 0.86 -16.17
CA GLU A 92 9.80 -0.54 -16.41
C GLU A 92 8.52 -1.27 -16.79
N SER A 93 7.43 -0.99 -16.09
CA SER A 93 6.15 -1.60 -16.40
C SER A 93 5.71 -1.27 -17.81
N THR A 94 5.90 -0.03 -18.20
CA THR A 94 5.53 0.41 -19.54
C THR A 94 6.35 -0.30 -20.60
N SER A 95 7.64 -0.44 -20.32
CA SER A 95 8.51 -1.14 -21.25
C SER A 95 8.06 -2.56 -21.51
N LYS A 96 7.63 -3.22 -20.46
CA LYS A 96 7.19 -4.61 -20.58
C LYS A 96 5.97 -4.75 -21.45
N LYS A 97 5.13 -3.77 -21.47
CA LYS A 97 3.92 -3.84 -22.28
C LYS A 97 4.21 -3.70 -23.76
N GLN A 98 5.29 -3.08 -24.06
CA GLN A 98 5.64 -2.87 -25.45
C GLN A 98 6.45 -4.03 -25.99
#